data_4debdb12abebeb7f171dc9d86a8d1dfb
#
_entry.id   4debdb12abebeb7f171dc9d86a8d1dfb
#
_cell.length_a   1.000
_cell.length_b   1.000
_cell.length_c   1.000
_cell.angle_alpha   90.00
_cell.angle_beta   90.00
_cell.angle_gamma   90.00
#
_symmetry.space_group_name_H-M   'P 1'
#
loop_
_entity.id
_entity.type
_entity.pdbx_description
1 polymer ?
#
loop_
_entity_poly.entity_id
_entity_poly.type
_entity_poly.pdbx_seq_one_letter_code
_entity_poly.pdbx_strand_id
1 'polypeptide(L)'
;MYDKRLGDAGYLTFKLARTNNRGDGLLTAVHRDKFRVIAYKELLFNDFGDRVAQLLHVELVEPFWRNRSSGIQQQIIILNTHLLFPHDYSLCIVRLKQVYKILQYIEFYQKENKLGPIPIILCGDWNGSKRGHVYKFLRSQHYTSSYDTAHHYTDGDADAHKWVSHRNHRGNICGVDFIWLLNPNQHRKPLKTSWNEAVFGIIKYLLRVASLSEENAFAFLKADNPGDYVSYPSFSQALCQLGLTGHPNGLSFQETEDLWIQADIDGNGVMDYEEFQKNIWTPKRSEQPGENFDQGIDGELKTNSLKQQAFGLSVKDAALFPPEVEKGIWPENYSLSDHAPLTAVFSPVEVSCSFPVC
;
A
#
# COMPACT_ATOMS: atom_id res chain seq x y z
N MET A 1 3.55 30.84 5.73
CA MET A 1 4.78 30.73 6.54
C MET A 1 5.75 29.69 5.96
N TYR A 2 5.31 28.44 5.73
CA TYR A 2 6.17 27.36 5.20
C TYR A 2 6.78 27.66 3.83
N ASP A 3 6.00 28.19 2.86
CA ASP A 3 6.48 28.45 1.50
C ASP A 3 7.70 29.36 1.45
N LYS A 4 7.67 30.45 2.23
CA LYS A 4 8.80 31.37 2.25
C LYS A 4 10.05 30.68 2.79
N ARG A 5 9.94 30.00 3.93
CA ARG A 5 11.09 29.32 4.56
C ARG A 5 11.66 28.21 3.68
N LEU A 6 10.79 27.40 3.08
CA LEU A 6 11.20 26.32 2.17
C LEU A 6 11.76 26.89 0.87
N GLY A 7 11.12 27.94 0.31
CA GLY A 7 11.62 28.63 -0.88
C GLY A 7 13.00 29.26 -0.68
N ASP A 8 13.20 29.92 0.45
CA ASP A 8 14.50 30.51 0.83
C ASP A 8 15.58 29.42 1.03
N ALA A 9 15.18 28.21 1.44
CA ALA A 9 16.04 27.03 1.57
C ALA A 9 16.21 26.22 0.28
N GLY A 10 15.75 26.73 -0.88
CA GLY A 10 15.97 26.10 -2.19
C GLY A 10 14.91 25.05 -2.59
N TYR A 11 13.77 24.95 -1.88
CA TYR A 11 12.73 23.98 -2.19
C TYR A 11 11.65 24.55 -3.11
N LEU A 12 11.11 23.69 -3.98
CA LEU A 12 9.82 23.89 -4.65
C LEU A 12 8.74 23.22 -3.81
N THR A 13 7.64 23.93 -3.58
CA THR A 13 6.54 23.47 -2.71
C THR A 13 5.28 23.22 -3.52
N PHE A 14 4.59 22.12 -3.19
CA PHE A 14 3.32 21.72 -3.77
C PHE A 14 2.31 21.54 -2.64
N LYS A 15 1.20 22.27 -2.70
CA LYS A 15 0.14 22.22 -1.68
C LYS A 15 -1.13 21.68 -2.29
N LEU A 16 -1.81 20.85 -1.55
CA LEU A 16 -3.13 20.34 -1.91
C LEU A 16 -4.01 20.33 -0.66
N ALA A 17 -5.00 21.20 -0.63
CA ALA A 17 -6.00 21.21 0.42
C ALA A 17 -6.94 20.00 0.25
N ARG A 18 -7.43 19.46 1.36
CA ARG A 18 -8.55 18.53 1.34
C ARG A 18 -9.80 19.23 0.77
N THR A 19 -10.65 18.47 0.12
CA THR A 19 -11.90 18.97 -0.40
C THR A 19 -12.87 19.38 0.73
N ASN A 20 -13.98 20.04 0.37
CA ASN A 20 -15.04 20.45 1.30
C ASN A 20 -14.58 21.30 2.50
N ASN A 21 -13.57 22.17 2.30
CA ASN A 21 -13.09 23.13 3.29
C ASN A 21 -12.71 22.53 4.64
N ARG A 22 -12.05 21.35 4.64
CA ARG A 22 -11.64 20.66 5.87
C ARG A 22 -10.56 21.39 6.68
N GLY A 23 -9.90 22.40 6.09
CA GLY A 23 -8.93 23.24 6.76
C GLY A 23 -7.51 22.68 6.88
N ASP A 24 -7.28 21.44 6.48
CA ASP A 24 -5.99 20.76 6.40
C ASP A 24 -5.69 20.27 4.98
N GLY A 25 -4.50 19.72 4.77
CA GLY A 25 -4.08 19.24 3.45
C GLY A 25 -2.68 18.65 3.47
N LEU A 26 -2.12 18.50 2.28
CA LEU A 26 -0.79 17.97 2.03
C LEU A 26 0.17 19.10 1.59
N LEU A 27 1.40 18.98 2.03
CA LEU A 27 2.52 19.77 1.54
C LEU A 27 3.65 18.82 1.14
N THR A 28 4.06 18.90 -0.12
CA THR A 28 5.26 18.23 -0.61
C THR A 28 6.27 19.27 -1.05
N ALA A 29 7.53 19.10 -0.68
CA ALA A 29 8.62 19.97 -1.07
C ALA A 29 9.80 19.18 -1.62
N VAL A 30 10.37 19.61 -2.74
CA VAL A 30 11.55 18.99 -3.36
C VAL A 30 12.64 20.03 -3.56
N HIS A 31 13.89 19.68 -3.26
CA HIS A 31 15.01 20.59 -3.41
C HIS A 31 15.36 20.76 -4.89
N ARG A 32 15.33 22.01 -5.39
CA ARG A 32 15.48 22.34 -6.82
C ARG A 32 16.84 21.97 -7.41
N ASP A 33 17.89 21.96 -6.58
CA ASP A 33 19.24 21.60 -7.02
C ASP A 33 19.46 20.07 -7.09
N LYS A 34 18.53 19.30 -6.55
CA LYS A 34 18.60 17.83 -6.52
C LYS A 34 17.60 17.19 -7.48
N PHE A 35 16.45 17.81 -7.66
CA PHE A 35 15.35 17.25 -8.44
C PHE A 35 14.79 18.26 -9.44
N ARG A 36 14.63 17.82 -10.66
CA ARG A 36 13.82 18.47 -11.68
C ARG A 36 12.40 17.86 -11.64
N VAL A 37 11.40 18.69 -11.43
CA VAL A 37 9.99 18.23 -11.46
C VAL A 37 9.55 18.11 -12.91
N ILE A 38 9.17 16.91 -13.32
CA ILE A 38 8.64 16.60 -14.65
C ILE A 38 7.14 16.84 -14.67
N ALA A 39 6.44 16.37 -13.65
CA ALA A 39 5.00 16.54 -13.50
C ALA A 39 4.55 16.59 -12.03
N TYR A 40 3.46 17.30 -11.79
CA TYR A 40 2.69 17.29 -10.55
C TYR A 40 1.24 16.95 -10.89
N LYS A 41 0.65 16.04 -10.12
CA LYS A 41 -0.75 15.61 -10.27
C LYS A 41 -1.42 15.53 -8.91
N GLU A 42 -2.71 15.86 -8.90
CA GLU A 42 -3.57 15.81 -7.73
C GLU A 42 -4.58 14.68 -7.89
N LEU A 43 -4.73 13.88 -6.84
CA LEU A 43 -5.72 12.81 -6.76
C LEU A 43 -6.71 13.12 -5.65
N LEU A 44 -7.94 13.42 -6.02
CA LEU A 44 -9.04 13.63 -5.10
C LEU A 44 -9.81 12.32 -4.95
N PHE A 45 -9.89 11.79 -3.72
CA PHE A 45 -10.60 10.52 -3.52
C PHE A 45 -12.11 10.67 -3.62
N ASN A 46 -12.64 11.87 -3.34
CA ASN A 46 -14.07 12.19 -3.35
C ASN A 46 -14.88 11.17 -2.54
N ASP A 47 -14.39 10.86 -1.35
CA ASP A 47 -14.97 9.90 -0.43
C ASP A 47 -15.38 10.55 0.89
N PHE A 48 -15.86 9.76 1.84
CA PHE A 48 -16.30 10.22 3.16
C PHE A 48 -15.25 11.08 3.90
N GLY A 49 -13.95 10.78 3.69
CA GLY A 49 -12.87 11.46 4.38
C GLY A 49 -12.41 12.75 3.71
N ASP A 50 -12.86 13.05 2.48
CA ASP A 50 -12.35 14.18 1.68
C ASP A 50 -10.82 14.17 1.53
N ARG A 51 -10.22 12.98 1.63
CA ARG A 51 -8.78 12.80 1.56
C ARG A 51 -8.27 12.95 0.14
N VAL A 52 -6.98 13.23 0.04
CA VAL A 52 -6.32 13.55 -1.23
C VAL A 52 -4.93 12.92 -1.27
N ALA A 53 -4.36 12.83 -2.46
CA ALA A 53 -2.96 12.46 -2.65
C ALA A 53 -2.28 13.37 -3.69
N GLN A 54 -0.98 13.56 -3.53
CA GLN A 54 -0.12 14.32 -4.44
C GLN A 54 0.87 13.36 -5.11
N LEU A 55 0.89 13.34 -6.44
CA LEU A 55 1.91 12.62 -7.21
C LEU A 55 2.87 13.62 -7.83
N LEU A 56 4.16 13.43 -7.56
CA LEU A 56 5.26 14.12 -8.22
C LEU A 56 6.06 13.11 -9.03
N HIS A 57 6.28 13.42 -10.30
CA HIS A 57 7.25 12.74 -11.14
C HIS A 57 8.48 13.63 -11.23
N VAL A 58 9.60 13.14 -10.76
CA VAL A 58 10.85 13.88 -10.64
C VAL A 58 12.00 13.15 -11.31
N GLU A 59 13.01 13.91 -11.70
CA GLU A 59 14.27 13.42 -12.22
C GLU A 59 15.43 13.98 -11.41
N LEU A 60 16.47 13.21 -11.16
CA LEU A 60 17.68 13.68 -10.50
C LEU A 60 18.43 14.68 -11.42
N VAL A 61 18.77 15.86 -10.89
CA VAL A 61 19.48 16.93 -11.64
C VAL A 61 20.91 16.51 -11.93
N GLU A 62 21.60 15.95 -10.95
CA GLU A 62 22.93 15.38 -11.14
C GLU A 62 22.83 13.87 -11.25
N PRO A 63 23.22 13.28 -12.40
CA PRO A 63 23.24 11.84 -12.52
C PRO A 63 24.28 11.27 -11.56
N PHE A 64 23.86 10.37 -10.67
CA PHE A 64 24.75 9.70 -9.74
C PHE A 64 25.78 8.84 -10.43
N TRP A 65 25.49 8.37 -11.64
CA TRP A 65 26.44 7.60 -12.43
C TRP A 65 27.19 8.48 -13.43
N ARG A 66 28.49 8.54 -13.24
CA ARG A 66 29.41 9.27 -14.16
C ARG A 66 29.46 8.67 -15.57
N ASN A 67 29.02 7.42 -15.76
CA ASN A 67 28.97 6.79 -17.07
C ASN A 67 27.64 7.14 -17.77
N ARG A 68 27.65 8.22 -18.52
CA ARG A 68 26.56 8.65 -19.42
C ARG A 68 26.23 7.66 -20.56
N SER A 69 26.92 6.51 -20.63
CA SER A 69 26.78 5.54 -21.74
C SER A 69 25.53 4.67 -21.65
N SER A 70 24.84 4.57 -20.50
CA SER A 70 23.71 3.66 -20.35
C SER A 70 22.35 4.24 -20.79
N GLY A 71 22.23 5.56 -20.99
CA GLY A 71 20.94 6.18 -21.36
C GLY A 71 19.81 6.00 -20.34
N ILE A 72 20.09 5.44 -19.14
CA ILE A 72 19.09 5.16 -18.11
C ILE A 72 18.65 6.49 -17.48
N GLN A 73 17.38 6.81 -17.63
CA GLN A 73 16.76 7.97 -16.99
C GLN A 73 16.60 7.73 -15.50
N GLN A 74 17.11 8.66 -14.67
CA GLN A 74 17.04 8.57 -13.21
C GLN A 74 15.81 9.32 -12.70
N GLN A 75 14.66 8.73 -13.02
CA GLN A 75 13.34 9.28 -12.67
C GLN A 75 12.72 8.50 -11.50
N ILE A 76 11.91 9.19 -10.71
CA ILE A 76 11.22 8.64 -9.51
C ILE A 76 9.79 9.17 -9.51
N ILE A 77 8.83 8.30 -9.20
CA ILE A 77 7.49 8.72 -8.81
C ILE A 77 7.46 8.82 -7.28
N ILE A 78 7.07 9.98 -6.77
CA ILE A 78 6.86 10.22 -5.34
C ILE A 78 5.39 10.53 -5.13
N LEU A 79 4.74 9.81 -4.22
CA LEU A 79 3.35 10.06 -3.87
C LEU A 79 3.23 10.33 -2.37
N ASN A 80 2.61 11.45 -2.01
CA ASN A 80 2.31 11.84 -0.64
C ASN A 80 0.80 11.78 -0.39
N THR A 81 0.40 11.19 0.75
CA THR A 81 -1.01 11.08 1.15
C THR A 81 -1.18 11.08 2.66
N HIS A 82 -2.41 11.36 3.11
CA HIS A 82 -2.86 11.14 4.47
C HIS A 82 -4.22 10.43 4.40
N LEU A 83 -4.24 9.12 4.65
CA LEU A 83 -5.45 8.31 4.52
C LEU A 83 -6.47 8.60 5.62
N LEU A 84 -7.68 8.07 5.43
CA LEU A 84 -8.76 8.21 6.39
C LEU A 84 -8.40 7.57 7.73
N PHE A 85 -8.63 8.30 8.84
CA PHE A 85 -8.52 7.72 10.19
C PHE A 85 -9.67 6.71 10.43
N PRO A 86 -9.36 5.52 10.96
CA PRO A 86 -10.36 4.48 11.20
C PRO A 86 -11.15 4.75 12.49
N HIS A 87 -12.22 5.53 12.40
CA HIS A 87 -13.09 5.78 13.56
C HIS A 87 -13.85 4.53 14.00
N ASP A 88 -14.18 3.65 13.06
CA ASP A 88 -14.83 2.35 13.28
C ASP A 88 -14.40 1.31 12.24
N TYR A 89 -14.91 0.09 12.36
CA TYR A 89 -14.55 -1.03 11.51
C TYR A 89 -15.04 -0.88 10.07
N SER A 90 -16.17 -0.20 9.84
CA SER A 90 -16.74 0.01 8.50
C SER A 90 -15.84 0.86 7.62
N LEU A 91 -14.98 1.70 8.22
CA LEU A 91 -14.05 2.56 7.50
C LEU A 91 -12.76 1.85 7.04
N CYS A 92 -12.58 0.57 7.42
CA CYS A 92 -11.44 -0.21 6.92
C CYS A 92 -11.48 -0.36 5.39
N ILE A 93 -12.67 -0.58 4.83
CA ILE A 93 -12.83 -0.71 3.37
C ILE A 93 -12.58 0.61 2.65
N VAL A 94 -13.01 1.74 3.21
CA VAL A 94 -12.78 3.08 2.64
C VAL A 94 -11.28 3.36 2.50
N ARG A 95 -10.52 3.12 3.59
CA ARG A 95 -9.07 3.33 3.59
C ARG A 95 -8.35 2.40 2.62
N LEU A 96 -8.77 1.13 2.53
CA LEU A 96 -8.22 0.20 1.55
C LEU A 96 -8.52 0.65 0.11
N LYS A 97 -9.74 1.18 -0.16
CA LYS A 97 -10.11 1.79 -1.44
C LYS A 97 -9.24 2.99 -1.80
N GLN A 98 -8.88 3.83 -0.83
CA GLN A 98 -7.97 4.95 -1.06
C GLN A 98 -6.62 4.45 -1.59
N VAL A 99 -6.06 3.40 -0.97
CA VAL A 99 -4.80 2.80 -1.43
C VAL A 99 -4.95 2.18 -2.82
N TYR A 100 -6.03 1.45 -3.07
CA TYR A 100 -6.31 0.87 -4.38
C TYR A 100 -6.37 1.93 -5.47
N LYS A 101 -7.10 3.05 -5.23
CA LYS A 101 -7.15 4.20 -6.15
C LYS A 101 -5.77 4.82 -6.39
N ILE A 102 -4.94 4.93 -5.36
CA ILE A 102 -3.55 5.40 -5.50
C ILE A 102 -2.78 4.50 -6.47
N LEU A 103 -2.79 3.18 -6.24
CA LEU A 103 -2.04 2.24 -7.05
C LEU A 103 -2.55 2.18 -8.49
N GLN A 104 -3.88 2.19 -8.70
CA GLN A 104 -4.47 2.30 -10.03
C GLN A 104 -4.06 3.58 -10.75
N TYR A 105 -4.04 4.70 -10.03
CA TYR A 105 -3.64 5.99 -10.61
C TYR A 105 -2.17 5.99 -11.03
N ILE A 106 -1.29 5.39 -10.24
CA ILE A 106 0.13 5.24 -10.58
C ILE A 106 0.29 4.36 -11.83
N GLU A 107 -0.39 3.21 -11.91
CA GLU A 107 -0.35 2.34 -13.10
C GLU A 107 -0.87 3.05 -14.35
N PHE A 108 -1.99 3.77 -14.21
CA PHE A 108 -2.54 4.58 -15.29
C PHE A 108 -1.57 5.67 -15.73
N TYR A 109 -0.98 6.41 -14.78
CA TYR A 109 -0.02 7.47 -15.07
C TYR A 109 1.23 6.94 -15.79
N GLN A 110 1.79 5.81 -15.34
CA GLN A 110 2.92 5.17 -16.00
C GLN A 110 2.58 4.76 -17.44
N LYS A 111 1.42 4.16 -17.64
CA LYS A 111 0.94 3.73 -18.97
C LYS A 111 0.70 4.91 -19.91
N GLU A 112 0.00 5.95 -19.44
CA GLU A 112 -0.33 7.15 -20.23
C GLU A 112 0.92 7.87 -20.70
N ASN A 113 1.93 7.98 -19.83
CA ASN A 113 3.18 8.66 -20.13
C ASN A 113 4.25 7.73 -20.73
N LYS A 114 3.90 6.47 -21.02
CA LYS A 114 4.80 5.45 -21.59
C LYS A 114 6.12 5.37 -20.82
N LEU A 115 6.03 5.44 -19.49
CA LEU A 115 7.21 5.39 -18.63
C LEU A 115 7.80 3.98 -18.65
N GLY A 116 9.12 3.94 -18.79
CA GLY A 116 9.88 2.73 -18.48
C GLY A 116 9.79 2.38 -16.98
N PRO A 117 10.42 1.29 -16.57
CA PRO A 117 10.45 0.90 -15.17
C PRO A 117 11.26 1.87 -14.34
N ILE A 118 10.61 2.55 -13.41
CA ILE A 118 11.19 3.51 -12.47
C ILE A 118 10.75 3.22 -11.03
N PRO A 119 11.56 3.56 -10.01
CA PRO A 119 11.18 3.37 -8.62
C PRO A 119 10.03 4.29 -8.22
N ILE A 120 9.22 3.80 -7.27
CA ILE A 120 8.09 4.52 -6.71
C ILE A 120 8.28 4.62 -5.20
N ILE A 121 8.16 5.84 -4.67
CA ILE A 121 8.15 6.14 -3.24
C ILE A 121 6.74 6.60 -2.86
N LEU A 122 6.12 5.92 -1.87
CA LEU A 122 4.88 6.38 -1.28
C LEU A 122 5.18 6.83 0.15
N CYS A 123 4.73 8.01 0.55
CA CYS A 123 4.98 8.53 1.89
C CYS A 123 3.74 9.18 2.51
N GLY A 124 3.71 9.27 3.83
CA GLY A 124 2.65 9.94 4.57
C GLY A 124 2.11 9.14 5.76
N ASP A 125 1.00 9.63 6.29
CA ASP A 125 0.23 8.95 7.33
C ASP A 125 -0.79 7.99 6.70
N TRP A 126 -0.55 6.70 6.86
CA TRP A 126 -1.39 5.63 6.30
C TRP A 126 -2.53 5.24 7.24
N ASN A 127 -2.58 5.82 8.45
CA ASN A 127 -3.58 5.55 9.48
C ASN A 127 -3.83 4.04 9.71
N GLY A 128 -2.79 3.23 9.55
CA GLY A 128 -2.84 1.78 9.66
C GLY A 128 -1.49 1.18 10.02
N SER A 129 -1.47 0.33 11.06
CA SER A 129 -0.26 -0.35 11.50
C SER A 129 0.12 -1.54 10.61
N LYS A 130 1.28 -2.15 10.88
CA LYS A 130 1.77 -3.38 10.21
C LYS A 130 0.77 -4.55 10.25
N ARG A 131 -0.11 -4.62 11.26
CA ARG A 131 -1.17 -5.64 11.34
C ARG A 131 -2.36 -5.36 10.44
N GLY A 132 -2.47 -4.12 9.93
CA GLY A 132 -3.64 -3.64 9.18
C GLY A 132 -3.68 -4.15 7.73
N HIS A 133 -4.88 -4.08 7.13
CA HIS A 133 -5.12 -4.51 5.75
C HIS A 133 -4.37 -3.65 4.73
N VAL A 134 -4.20 -2.35 5.00
CA VAL A 134 -3.44 -1.44 4.14
C VAL A 134 -1.98 -1.89 4.03
N TYR A 135 -1.32 -2.17 5.17
CA TYR A 135 0.05 -2.67 5.17
C TYR A 135 0.17 -3.96 4.35
N LYS A 136 -0.68 -4.95 4.63
CA LYS A 136 -0.67 -6.25 3.94
C LYS A 136 -0.93 -6.10 2.45
N PHE A 137 -1.83 -5.19 2.04
CA PHE A 137 -2.11 -4.93 0.64
C PHE A 137 -0.91 -4.31 -0.09
N LEU A 138 -0.23 -3.32 0.49
CA LEU A 138 0.99 -2.75 -0.08
C LEU A 138 2.10 -3.79 -0.19
N ARG A 139 2.27 -4.64 0.84
CA ARG A 139 3.23 -5.75 0.81
C ARG A 139 2.92 -6.76 -0.30
N SER A 140 1.65 -7.09 -0.54
CA SER A 140 1.26 -7.99 -1.64
C SER A 140 1.57 -7.41 -3.02
N GLN A 141 1.75 -6.10 -3.11
CA GLN A 141 2.20 -5.36 -4.30
C GLN A 141 3.70 -5.05 -4.28
N HIS A 142 4.47 -5.76 -3.43
CA HIS A 142 5.93 -5.68 -3.30
C HIS A 142 6.48 -4.32 -2.82
N TYR A 143 5.64 -3.43 -2.30
CA TYR A 143 6.14 -2.26 -1.58
C TYR A 143 6.81 -2.70 -0.28
N THR A 144 7.98 -2.15 0.00
CA THR A 144 8.73 -2.39 1.24
C THR A 144 8.76 -1.13 2.10
N SER A 145 8.53 -1.27 3.40
CA SER A 145 8.72 -0.18 4.36
C SER A 145 10.21 0.14 4.46
N SER A 146 10.58 1.39 4.20
CA SER A 146 11.99 1.80 4.27
C SER A 146 12.53 1.69 5.69
N TYR A 147 11.71 2.01 6.70
CA TYR A 147 12.09 1.87 8.10
C TYR A 147 12.35 0.40 8.47
N ASP A 148 11.42 -0.49 8.14
CA ASP A 148 11.57 -1.91 8.42
C ASP A 148 12.78 -2.52 7.67
N THR A 149 13.02 -2.07 6.43
CA THR A 149 14.18 -2.52 5.64
C THR A 149 15.50 -2.11 6.29
N ALA A 150 15.62 -0.85 6.75
CA ALA A 150 16.83 -0.33 7.39
C ALA A 150 17.14 -1.05 8.72
N HIS A 151 16.09 -1.42 9.47
CA HIS A 151 16.22 -2.06 10.79
C HIS A 151 16.07 -3.58 10.74
N HIS A 152 15.98 -4.19 9.54
CA HIS A 152 15.82 -5.64 9.34
C HIS A 152 14.60 -6.24 10.06
N TYR A 153 13.51 -5.46 10.16
CA TYR A 153 12.26 -5.95 10.74
C TYR A 153 11.45 -6.74 9.70
N THR A 154 10.84 -7.81 10.17
CA THR A 154 9.98 -8.68 9.35
C THR A 154 8.54 -8.20 9.35
N ASP A 155 7.70 -8.81 8.50
CA ASP A 155 6.25 -8.58 8.48
C ASP A 155 5.53 -9.32 9.64
N GLY A 156 6.28 -10.02 10.50
CA GLY A 156 5.75 -10.78 11.63
C GLY A 156 5.15 -9.89 12.72
N ASP A 157 4.22 -10.47 13.48
CA ASP A 157 3.55 -9.77 14.59
C ASP A 157 4.53 -9.30 15.69
N ALA A 158 5.64 -10.01 15.87
CA ALA A 158 6.69 -9.66 16.85
C ALA A 158 7.30 -8.27 16.57
N ASP A 159 7.38 -7.88 15.30
CA ASP A 159 7.99 -6.60 14.89
C ASP A 159 6.96 -5.48 14.72
N ALA A 160 5.66 -5.76 14.90
CA ALA A 160 4.58 -4.80 14.64
C ALA A 160 4.56 -3.59 15.59
N HIS A 161 5.24 -3.67 16.73
CA HIS A 161 5.29 -2.62 17.74
C HIS A 161 6.73 -2.30 18.18
N LYS A 162 7.73 -2.65 17.37
CA LYS A 162 9.14 -2.35 17.66
C LYS A 162 9.41 -0.84 17.66
N TRP A 163 8.62 -0.10 16.88
CA TRP A 163 8.71 1.34 16.77
C TRP A 163 7.31 1.97 16.70
N VAL A 164 7.22 3.24 17.02
CA VAL A 164 5.98 4.02 17.00
C VAL A 164 6.21 5.35 16.29
N SER A 165 5.21 5.85 15.58
CA SER A 165 5.27 7.16 14.93
C SER A 165 4.13 8.09 15.34
N HIS A 166 3.16 7.58 16.11
CA HIS A 166 1.98 8.36 16.50
C HIS A 166 1.50 8.00 17.89
N ARG A 167 1.07 9.03 18.63
CA ARG A 167 0.36 8.90 19.91
C ARG A 167 -0.98 9.65 19.82
N ASN A 168 -2.06 8.93 19.89
CA ASN A 168 -3.39 9.54 19.81
C ASN A 168 -3.77 10.28 21.12
N HIS A 169 -4.87 11.04 21.07
CA HIS A 169 -5.40 11.81 22.21
C HIS A 169 -5.78 10.97 23.46
N ARG A 170 -5.91 9.63 23.29
CA ARG A 170 -6.17 8.68 24.38
C ARG A 170 -4.87 8.07 24.94
N GLY A 171 -3.71 8.48 24.44
CA GLY A 171 -2.42 7.96 24.85
C GLY A 171 -2.01 6.64 24.15
N ASN A 172 -2.83 6.09 23.27
CA ASN A 172 -2.45 4.90 22.51
C ASN A 172 -1.38 5.24 21.47
N ILE A 173 -0.36 4.39 21.39
CA ILE A 173 0.78 4.54 20.48
C ILE A 173 0.75 3.50 19.38
N CYS A 174 1.15 3.87 18.16
CA CYS A 174 1.24 2.98 17.01
C CYS A 174 2.19 3.53 15.94
N GLY A 175 2.68 2.66 15.05
CA GLY A 175 3.37 3.04 13.82
C GLY A 175 2.35 3.15 12.69
N VAL A 176 2.12 4.36 12.18
CA VAL A 176 1.15 4.65 11.11
C VAL A 176 1.74 5.44 9.95
N ASP A 177 2.90 6.06 10.16
CA ASP A 177 3.64 6.81 9.16
C ASP A 177 4.65 5.90 8.48
N PHE A 178 4.62 5.84 7.15
CA PHE A 178 5.51 5.00 6.36
C PHE A 178 6.08 5.75 5.17
N ILE A 179 7.31 5.40 4.82
CA ILE A 179 7.93 5.67 3.54
C ILE A 179 8.13 4.32 2.86
N TRP A 180 7.33 4.05 1.86
CA TRP A 180 7.35 2.81 1.08
C TRP A 180 8.21 2.97 -0.16
N LEU A 181 8.93 1.92 -0.50
CA LEU A 181 9.69 1.81 -1.74
C LEU A 181 9.20 0.63 -2.58
N LEU A 182 8.99 0.86 -3.86
CA LEU A 182 8.85 -0.17 -4.88
C LEU A 182 9.92 0.02 -5.95
N ASN A 183 10.78 -0.95 -6.14
CA ASN A 183 11.73 -0.98 -7.23
C ASN A 183 11.13 -1.62 -8.49
N PRO A 184 11.60 -1.23 -9.70
CA PRO A 184 11.03 -1.69 -10.96
C PRO A 184 11.31 -3.15 -11.30
N ASN A 185 12.22 -3.82 -10.59
CA ASN A 185 12.55 -5.23 -10.79
C ASN A 185 11.60 -6.20 -10.09
N GLN A 186 10.59 -5.70 -9.39
CA GLN A 186 9.65 -6.53 -8.65
C GLN A 186 8.51 -7.01 -9.55
N HIS A 187 8.35 -8.32 -9.65
CA HIS A 187 7.19 -8.89 -10.33
C HIS A 187 5.98 -8.84 -9.41
N ARG A 188 4.87 -8.27 -9.89
CA ARG A 188 3.66 -8.07 -9.10
C ARG A 188 2.49 -8.87 -9.64
N LYS A 189 1.64 -9.36 -8.73
CA LYS A 189 0.31 -9.85 -9.11
C LYS A 189 -0.52 -8.74 -9.74
N PRO A 190 -1.49 -9.05 -10.60
CA PRO A 190 -2.48 -8.08 -11.06
C PRO A 190 -3.10 -7.35 -9.85
N LEU A 191 -3.15 -6.02 -9.94
CA LEU A 191 -3.62 -5.17 -8.83
C LEU A 191 -5.03 -5.57 -8.38
N LYS A 192 -5.91 -5.93 -9.32
CA LYS A 192 -7.27 -6.39 -9.06
C LYS A 192 -7.31 -7.66 -8.21
N THR A 193 -6.46 -8.64 -8.51
CA THR A 193 -6.36 -9.88 -7.74
C THR A 193 -5.95 -9.61 -6.29
N SER A 194 -4.90 -8.78 -6.10
CA SER A 194 -4.45 -8.40 -4.76
C SER A 194 -5.48 -7.56 -4.00
N TRP A 195 -6.25 -6.74 -4.70
CA TRP A 195 -7.37 -6.01 -4.12
C TRP A 195 -8.42 -6.97 -3.56
N ASN A 196 -8.88 -7.93 -4.35
CA ASN A 196 -9.87 -8.91 -3.93
C ASN A 196 -9.35 -9.74 -2.73
N GLU A 197 -8.09 -10.21 -2.76
CA GLU A 197 -7.46 -10.91 -1.62
C GLU A 197 -7.48 -10.05 -0.34
N ALA A 198 -7.21 -8.74 -0.47
CA ALA A 198 -7.25 -7.82 0.67
C ALA A 198 -8.67 -7.63 1.22
N VAL A 199 -9.68 -7.59 0.35
CA VAL A 199 -11.10 -7.51 0.75
C VAL A 199 -11.55 -8.81 1.43
N PHE A 200 -11.16 -9.99 0.93
CA PHE A 200 -11.38 -11.25 1.63
C PHE A 200 -10.76 -11.26 3.02
N GLY A 201 -9.58 -10.65 3.18
CA GLY A 201 -8.96 -10.44 4.48
C GLY A 201 -9.81 -9.56 5.43
N ILE A 202 -10.49 -8.53 4.91
CA ILE A 202 -11.43 -7.72 5.69
C ILE A 202 -12.67 -8.55 6.08
N ILE A 203 -13.24 -9.30 5.15
CA ILE A 203 -14.39 -10.19 5.41
C ILE A 203 -14.04 -11.15 6.55
N LYS A 204 -12.92 -11.86 6.44
CA LYS A 204 -12.43 -12.74 7.52
C LYS A 204 -12.28 -12.01 8.85
N TYR A 205 -11.71 -10.83 8.85
CA TYR A 205 -11.52 -10.02 10.05
C TYR A 205 -12.87 -9.69 10.71
N LEU A 206 -13.87 -9.25 9.93
CA LEU A 206 -15.19 -8.90 10.43
C LEU A 206 -15.94 -10.13 10.99
N LEU A 207 -15.86 -11.28 10.33
CA LEU A 207 -16.42 -12.54 10.80
C LEU A 207 -15.80 -12.94 12.15
N ARG A 208 -14.48 -12.76 12.32
CA ARG A 208 -13.78 -13.02 13.59
C ARG A 208 -14.12 -12.00 14.68
N VAL A 209 -14.29 -10.74 14.34
CA VAL A 209 -14.77 -9.70 15.30
C VAL A 209 -16.17 -10.04 15.80
N ALA A 210 -17.02 -10.63 14.94
CA ALA A 210 -18.30 -11.19 15.33
C ALA A 210 -18.20 -12.52 16.11
N SER A 211 -16.99 -12.96 16.48
CA SER A 211 -16.70 -14.20 17.23
C SER A 211 -17.20 -15.49 16.56
N LEU A 212 -17.28 -15.49 15.23
CA LEU A 212 -17.67 -16.67 14.48
C LEU A 212 -16.50 -17.65 14.32
N SER A 213 -16.75 -18.95 14.57
CA SER A 213 -15.85 -20.04 14.17
C SER A 213 -15.85 -20.17 12.64
N GLU A 214 -14.99 -21.02 12.10
CA GLU A 214 -14.92 -21.26 10.65
C GLU A 214 -16.25 -21.77 10.10
N GLU A 215 -16.83 -22.78 10.74
CA GLU A 215 -18.11 -23.39 10.35
C GLU A 215 -19.26 -22.37 10.46
N ASN A 216 -19.28 -21.60 11.53
CA ASN A 216 -20.31 -20.57 11.75
C ASN A 216 -20.15 -19.40 10.77
N ALA A 217 -18.94 -19.07 10.36
CA ALA A 217 -18.65 -18.06 9.34
C ALA A 217 -19.14 -18.53 7.96
N PHE A 218 -18.92 -19.79 7.60
CA PHE A 218 -19.47 -20.36 6.38
C PHE A 218 -21.01 -20.39 6.42
N ALA A 219 -21.59 -20.85 7.53
CA ALA A 219 -23.05 -20.83 7.74
C ALA A 219 -23.64 -19.42 7.64
N PHE A 220 -22.94 -18.41 8.17
CA PHE A 220 -23.34 -17.00 8.04
C PHE A 220 -23.34 -16.53 6.57
N LEU A 221 -22.31 -16.89 5.79
CA LEU A 221 -22.25 -16.53 4.36
C LEU A 221 -23.29 -17.28 3.53
N LYS A 222 -23.63 -18.50 3.94
CA LYS A 222 -24.66 -19.34 3.30
C LYS A 222 -26.07 -18.82 3.56
N ALA A 223 -26.27 -18.11 4.68
CA ALA A 223 -27.57 -17.64 5.17
C ALA A 223 -28.63 -18.79 5.22
N ASP A 224 -29.84 -18.55 4.75
CA ASP A 224 -30.93 -19.52 4.73
C ASP A 224 -30.90 -20.49 3.53
N ASN A 225 -29.79 -20.56 2.80
CA ASN A 225 -29.68 -21.50 1.69
C ASN A 225 -29.68 -22.96 2.20
N PRO A 226 -30.59 -23.81 1.72
CA PRO A 226 -30.69 -25.21 2.19
C PRO A 226 -29.56 -26.12 1.70
N GLY A 227 -28.82 -25.71 0.65
CA GLY A 227 -27.68 -26.46 0.13
C GLY A 227 -26.41 -26.27 0.99
N ASP A 228 -25.40 -27.09 0.79
CA ASP A 228 -24.09 -26.97 1.45
C ASP A 228 -23.11 -26.08 0.69
N TYR A 229 -23.63 -24.97 0.18
CA TYR A 229 -22.88 -23.98 -0.59
C TYR A 229 -23.41 -22.58 -0.35
N VAL A 230 -22.59 -21.58 -0.63
CA VAL A 230 -22.97 -20.16 -0.66
C VAL A 230 -23.39 -19.80 -2.09
N SER A 231 -24.54 -19.17 -2.25
CA SER A 231 -24.98 -18.60 -3.51
C SER A 231 -24.55 -17.12 -3.61
N TYR A 232 -24.48 -16.58 -4.84
CA TYR A 232 -24.20 -15.14 -5.00
C TYR A 232 -25.17 -14.22 -4.23
N PRO A 233 -26.50 -14.45 -4.24
CA PRO A 233 -27.41 -13.66 -3.43
C PRO A 233 -27.11 -13.73 -1.91
N SER A 234 -26.83 -14.94 -1.38
CA SER A 234 -26.48 -15.11 0.03
C SER A 234 -25.17 -14.40 0.37
N PHE A 235 -24.16 -14.52 -0.48
CA PHE A 235 -22.88 -13.82 -0.33
C PHE A 235 -23.09 -12.29 -0.31
N SER A 236 -23.83 -11.75 -1.26
CA SER A 236 -24.13 -10.31 -1.35
C SER A 236 -24.89 -9.81 -0.10
N GLN A 237 -25.86 -10.59 0.39
CA GLN A 237 -26.59 -10.30 1.61
C GLN A 237 -25.68 -10.30 2.84
N ALA A 238 -24.79 -11.27 2.95
CA ALA A 238 -23.82 -11.35 4.04
C ALA A 238 -22.86 -10.14 4.04
N LEU A 239 -22.37 -9.71 2.85
CA LEU A 239 -21.57 -8.49 2.74
C LEU A 239 -22.33 -7.23 3.20
N CYS A 240 -23.62 -7.16 2.93
CA CYS A 240 -24.46 -6.07 3.43
C CYS A 240 -24.58 -6.11 4.98
N GLN A 241 -24.78 -7.27 5.55
CA GLN A 241 -24.83 -7.45 7.01
C GLN A 241 -23.50 -7.13 7.69
N LEU A 242 -22.37 -7.40 7.02
CA LEU A 242 -21.04 -7.01 7.47
C LEU A 242 -20.74 -5.51 7.29
N GLY A 243 -21.67 -4.71 6.72
CA GLY A 243 -21.46 -3.29 6.45
C GLY A 243 -20.44 -3.01 5.36
N LEU A 244 -20.22 -3.97 4.43
CA LEU A 244 -19.30 -3.80 3.31
C LEU A 244 -19.99 -3.33 2.03
N THR A 245 -21.31 -3.46 1.93
CA THR A 245 -22.14 -3.01 0.80
C THR A 245 -23.38 -2.28 1.30
N GLY A 246 -24.19 -1.73 0.40
CA GLY A 246 -25.46 -1.07 0.74
C GLY A 246 -25.33 0.37 1.24
N HIS A 247 -24.15 0.97 1.18
CA HIS A 247 -23.92 2.37 1.53
C HIS A 247 -22.89 3.02 0.58
N PRO A 248 -22.85 4.37 0.45
CA PRO A 248 -22.06 5.07 -0.56
C PRO A 248 -20.55 4.79 -0.51
N ASN A 249 -20.01 4.45 0.65
CA ASN A 249 -18.59 4.19 0.84
C ASN A 249 -18.23 2.70 0.77
N GLY A 250 -19.22 1.82 0.67
CA GLY A 250 -19.05 0.37 0.58
C GLY A 250 -18.62 -0.10 -0.81
N LEU A 251 -18.52 -1.41 -0.97
CA LEU A 251 -18.27 -2.03 -2.27
C LEU A 251 -19.43 -1.76 -3.22
N SER A 252 -19.12 -1.44 -4.46
CA SER A 252 -20.08 -1.34 -5.54
C SER A 252 -20.57 -2.73 -5.97
N PHE A 253 -21.64 -2.75 -6.78
CA PHE A 253 -22.13 -3.99 -7.38
C PHE A 253 -21.02 -4.69 -8.17
N GLN A 254 -20.28 -3.98 -9.01
CA GLN A 254 -19.20 -4.55 -9.82
C GLN A 254 -18.06 -5.09 -8.95
N GLU A 255 -17.67 -4.37 -7.87
CA GLU A 255 -16.66 -4.87 -6.95
C GLU A 255 -17.11 -6.14 -6.22
N THR A 256 -18.39 -6.25 -5.89
CA THR A 256 -18.98 -7.46 -5.29
C THR A 256 -19.00 -8.63 -6.26
N GLU A 257 -19.38 -8.39 -7.51
CA GLU A 257 -19.34 -9.39 -8.58
C GLU A 257 -17.92 -9.89 -8.86
N ASP A 258 -16.95 -8.99 -8.91
CA ASP A 258 -15.54 -9.33 -9.07
C ASP A 258 -14.98 -10.20 -7.93
N LEU A 259 -15.42 -9.93 -6.69
CA LEU A 259 -15.09 -10.77 -5.53
C LEU A 259 -15.70 -12.15 -5.66
N TRP A 260 -16.96 -12.22 -6.10
CA TRP A 260 -17.66 -13.48 -6.31
C TRP A 260 -16.96 -14.35 -7.36
N ILE A 261 -16.62 -13.77 -8.52
CA ILE A 261 -15.91 -14.49 -9.59
C ILE A 261 -14.55 -15.05 -9.09
N GLN A 262 -13.88 -14.35 -8.17
CA GLN A 262 -12.64 -14.86 -7.59
C GLN A 262 -12.89 -15.90 -6.49
N ALA A 263 -14.03 -15.84 -5.80
CA ALA A 263 -14.40 -16.80 -4.75
C ALA A 263 -14.87 -18.14 -5.33
N ASP A 264 -15.65 -18.10 -6.38
CA ASP A 264 -16.11 -19.25 -7.19
C ASP A 264 -14.98 -19.64 -8.16
N ILE A 265 -14.08 -20.53 -7.69
CA ILE A 265 -12.81 -20.84 -8.39
C ILE A 265 -13.06 -21.69 -9.63
N ASP A 266 -14.00 -22.63 -9.54
CA ASP A 266 -14.31 -23.57 -10.62
C ASP A 266 -15.39 -23.03 -11.59
N GLY A 267 -16.00 -21.87 -11.25
CA GLY A 267 -16.97 -21.18 -12.08
C GLY A 267 -18.32 -21.90 -12.16
N ASN A 268 -18.66 -22.71 -11.15
CA ASN A 268 -19.92 -23.48 -11.14
C ASN A 268 -21.13 -22.66 -10.65
N GLY A 269 -20.91 -21.39 -10.25
CA GLY A 269 -21.95 -20.46 -9.81
C GLY A 269 -22.30 -20.55 -8.34
N VAL A 270 -21.54 -21.30 -7.56
CA VAL A 270 -21.65 -21.40 -6.10
C VAL A 270 -20.27 -21.39 -5.47
N MET A 271 -20.17 -21.03 -4.18
CA MET A 271 -18.93 -21.17 -3.42
C MET A 271 -19.10 -22.29 -2.40
N ASP A 272 -18.34 -23.35 -2.56
CA ASP A 272 -18.32 -24.47 -1.62
C ASP A 272 -17.43 -24.18 -0.41
N TYR A 273 -17.37 -25.15 0.52
CA TYR A 273 -16.60 -24.98 1.76
C TYR A 273 -15.08 -24.92 1.51
N GLU A 274 -14.56 -25.67 0.52
CA GLU A 274 -13.13 -25.63 0.18
C GLU A 274 -12.72 -24.28 -0.42
N GLU A 275 -13.57 -23.72 -1.28
CA GLU A 275 -13.37 -22.40 -1.87
C GLU A 275 -13.44 -21.29 -0.83
N PHE A 276 -14.41 -21.38 0.10
CA PHE A 276 -14.47 -20.49 1.25
C PHE A 276 -13.20 -20.56 2.10
N GLN A 277 -12.74 -21.78 2.43
CA GLN A 277 -11.50 -21.95 3.18
C GLN A 277 -10.33 -21.33 2.44
N LYS A 278 -10.17 -21.62 1.16
CA LYS A 278 -9.02 -21.22 0.36
C LYS A 278 -8.96 -19.72 0.13
N ASN A 279 -10.08 -19.06 -0.10
CA ASN A 279 -10.12 -17.64 -0.43
C ASN A 279 -10.31 -16.74 0.80
N ILE A 280 -11.15 -17.13 1.75
CA ILE A 280 -11.57 -16.26 2.84
C ILE A 280 -10.92 -16.68 4.16
N TRP A 281 -11.00 -17.97 4.54
CA TRP A 281 -10.65 -18.38 5.90
C TRP A 281 -9.17 -18.71 6.08
N THR A 282 -8.61 -19.53 5.20
CA THR A 282 -7.21 -19.95 5.27
C THR A 282 -6.51 -19.75 3.93
N PRO A 283 -6.50 -18.52 3.37
CA PRO A 283 -5.79 -18.29 2.13
C PRO A 283 -4.35 -18.76 2.30
N LYS A 284 -3.85 -19.57 1.36
CA LYS A 284 -2.43 -19.94 1.33
C LYS A 284 -1.65 -18.64 1.37
N ARG A 285 -0.78 -18.48 2.36
CA ARG A 285 0.17 -17.37 2.40
C ARG A 285 0.90 -17.42 1.06
N SER A 286 0.67 -16.42 0.21
CA SER A 286 1.55 -16.21 -0.92
C SER A 286 2.95 -16.12 -0.34
N GLU A 287 3.86 -16.94 -0.81
CA GLU A 287 5.26 -16.96 -0.40
C GLU A 287 5.76 -15.54 -0.31
N GLN A 288 6.15 -15.14 0.90
CA GLN A 288 6.70 -13.79 1.11
C GLN A 288 8.01 -13.75 0.36
N PRO A 289 8.27 -12.73 -0.47
CA PRO A 289 9.57 -12.53 -1.06
C PRO A 289 10.53 -12.09 0.06
N GLY A 290 11.26 -13.04 0.64
CA GLY A 290 12.19 -12.67 1.71
C GLY A 290 12.94 -13.79 2.42
N GLU A 291 12.83 -15.05 2.02
CA GLU A 291 13.72 -16.11 2.52
C GLU A 291 14.20 -16.99 1.37
N ASN A 292 15.52 -16.84 1.09
CA ASN A 292 16.38 -17.76 0.35
C ASN A 292 16.04 -18.06 -1.12
N PHE A 293 16.48 -17.19 -2.03
CA PHE A 293 16.86 -17.62 -3.38
C PHE A 293 18.37 -17.84 -3.43
N ASP A 294 18.84 -18.94 -2.80
CA ASP A 294 20.11 -19.57 -3.16
C ASP A 294 20.06 -21.07 -2.84
N GLN A 295 19.35 -21.83 -3.68
CA GLN A 295 19.66 -23.24 -3.93
C GLN A 295 19.05 -23.66 -5.26
N GLY A 296 19.92 -24.07 -6.17
CA GLY A 296 19.64 -24.39 -7.55
C GLY A 296 18.55 -25.47 -7.76
N ILE A 297 17.70 -25.19 -8.69
CA ILE A 297 17.06 -26.21 -9.50
C ILE A 297 17.39 -25.88 -10.95
N ASP A 298 18.37 -26.60 -11.49
CA ASP A 298 18.57 -26.74 -12.93
C ASP A 298 17.31 -27.34 -13.56
N GLY A 299 16.58 -26.53 -14.26
CA GLY A 299 15.46 -26.88 -15.11
C GLY A 299 15.39 -25.86 -16.22
N GLU A 300 16.18 -26.08 -17.30
CA GLU A 300 16.24 -25.24 -18.48
C GLU A 300 14.87 -25.06 -19.12
N LEU A 301 14.26 -23.88 -18.95
CA LEU A 301 13.41 -23.26 -19.96
C LEU A 301 14.07 -21.95 -20.34
N LYS A 302 14.93 -22.02 -21.36
CA LYS A 302 15.53 -20.83 -21.99
C LYS A 302 14.46 -20.04 -22.71
N THR A 303 13.75 -19.18 -21.98
CA THR A 303 13.17 -17.99 -22.60
C THR A 303 14.25 -16.90 -22.60
N ASN A 304 14.70 -16.50 -23.78
CA ASN A 304 15.58 -15.35 -23.98
C ASN A 304 14.85 -14.06 -23.55
N SER A 305 14.71 -13.83 -22.24
CA SER A 305 14.31 -12.53 -21.72
C SER A 305 15.57 -11.65 -21.72
N LEU A 306 15.60 -10.64 -22.56
CA LEU A 306 16.60 -9.59 -22.50
C LEU A 306 16.49 -8.90 -21.14
N LYS A 307 17.47 -9.14 -20.25
CA LYS A 307 17.58 -8.44 -18.98
C LYS A 307 17.91 -6.97 -19.28
N GLN A 308 16.96 -6.09 -19.07
CA GLN A 308 17.17 -4.65 -19.18
C GLN A 308 17.60 -4.08 -17.84
N GLN A 309 18.64 -3.25 -17.83
CA GLN A 309 19.05 -2.52 -16.63
C GLN A 309 18.14 -1.30 -16.44
N ALA A 310 17.72 -1.07 -15.21
CA ALA A 310 16.90 0.07 -14.82
C ALA A 310 17.47 0.77 -13.58
N PHE A 311 17.06 2.02 -13.40
CA PHE A 311 17.33 2.79 -12.19
C PHE A 311 16.46 2.27 -11.05
N GLY A 312 17.08 2.00 -9.92
CA GLY A 312 16.43 1.60 -8.67
C GLY A 312 17.01 2.36 -7.48
N LEU A 313 16.46 2.07 -6.30
CA LEU A 313 16.87 2.66 -5.02
C LEU A 313 17.14 1.56 -3.99
N SER A 314 18.19 1.74 -3.19
CA SER A 314 18.47 0.91 -2.02
C SER A 314 18.28 1.76 -0.77
N VAL A 315 17.55 1.25 0.22
CA VAL A 315 17.46 1.87 1.53
C VAL A 315 18.81 1.73 2.23
N LYS A 316 19.38 2.85 2.66
CA LYS A 316 20.66 2.89 3.41
C LYS A 316 20.46 3.11 4.88
N ASP A 317 19.48 3.91 5.23
CA ASP A 317 19.19 4.24 6.60
C ASP A 317 17.74 4.73 6.72
N ALA A 318 17.17 4.62 7.91
CA ALA A 318 15.91 5.25 8.27
C ALA A 318 15.88 5.53 9.77
N ALA A 319 15.35 6.68 10.14
CA ALA A 319 15.30 7.14 11.52
C ALA A 319 13.97 7.80 11.86
N LEU A 320 13.57 7.65 13.10
CA LEU A 320 12.45 8.35 13.72
C LEU A 320 12.98 9.30 14.81
N PHE A 321 12.33 10.45 14.97
CA PHE A 321 12.65 11.39 16.01
C PHE A 321 11.40 11.71 16.87
N PRO A 322 11.52 11.76 18.20
CA PRO A 322 12.73 11.56 19.01
C PRO A 322 13.15 10.07 19.09
N PRO A 323 14.41 9.80 19.48
CA PRO A 323 14.99 8.42 19.39
C PRO A 323 14.27 7.36 20.23
N GLU A 324 13.51 7.75 21.23
CA GLU A 324 12.73 6.84 22.08
C GLU A 324 11.65 6.11 21.28
N VAL A 325 11.09 6.77 20.26
CA VAL A 325 10.01 6.16 19.43
C VAL A 325 10.51 4.99 18.59
N GLU A 326 11.81 4.93 18.29
CA GLU A 326 12.46 3.78 17.65
C GLU A 326 12.48 2.53 18.54
N LYS A 327 12.32 2.72 19.85
CA LYS A 327 12.20 1.64 20.85
C LYS A 327 10.76 1.33 21.24
N GLY A 328 9.79 1.85 20.50
CA GLY A 328 8.37 1.69 20.80
C GLY A 328 7.88 2.50 22.00
N ILE A 329 8.61 3.56 22.40
CA ILE A 329 8.28 4.41 23.56
C ILE A 329 7.96 5.81 23.08
N TRP A 330 6.86 6.39 23.57
CA TRP A 330 6.53 7.79 23.31
C TRP A 330 6.98 8.67 24.50
N PRO A 331 7.87 9.66 24.28
CA PRO A 331 8.36 10.52 25.37
C PRO A 331 7.25 11.40 25.94
N GLU A 332 7.14 11.47 27.25
CA GLU A 332 6.11 12.28 27.94
C GLU A 332 6.19 13.78 27.63
N ASN A 333 7.42 14.29 27.46
CA ASN A 333 7.69 15.71 27.21
C ASN A 333 7.73 16.09 25.72
N TYR A 334 7.41 15.16 24.81
CA TYR A 334 7.36 15.47 23.38
C TYR A 334 6.01 16.10 23.03
N SER A 335 6.02 17.41 22.80
CA SER A 335 4.83 18.24 22.56
C SER A 335 4.80 18.93 21.20
N LEU A 336 5.79 18.67 20.34
CA LEU A 336 5.88 19.33 19.01
C LEU A 336 4.80 18.84 18.05
N SER A 337 4.41 17.59 18.16
CA SER A 337 3.41 16.93 17.32
C SER A 337 2.95 15.65 18.02
N ASP A 338 1.78 15.14 17.67
CA ASP A 338 1.32 13.80 17.98
C ASP A 338 1.89 12.74 17.02
N HIS A 339 2.67 13.17 16.00
CA HIS A 339 3.45 12.32 15.10
C HIS A 339 4.95 12.55 15.25
N ALA A 340 5.71 11.48 15.10
CA ALA A 340 7.17 11.48 15.04
C ALA A 340 7.63 11.62 13.60
N PRO A 341 8.55 12.56 13.27
CA PRO A 341 9.13 12.65 11.94
C PRO A 341 9.87 11.38 11.55
N LEU A 342 9.54 10.82 10.39
CA LEU A 342 10.22 9.68 9.79
C LEU A 342 11.11 10.16 8.64
N THR A 343 12.37 9.73 8.66
CA THR A 343 13.36 10.00 7.61
C THR A 343 13.84 8.69 7.01
N ALA A 344 14.04 8.64 5.69
CA ALA A 344 14.70 7.53 5.01
C ALA A 344 15.79 8.05 4.06
N VAL A 345 16.91 7.35 4.02
CA VAL A 345 18.04 7.64 3.14
C VAL A 345 18.12 6.54 2.07
N PHE A 346 18.10 6.96 0.80
CA PHE A 346 18.21 6.08 -0.35
C PHE A 346 19.52 6.30 -1.10
N SER A 347 20.07 5.22 -1.63
CA SER A 347 21.17 5.29 -2.62
C SER A 347 20.67 4.75 -3.95
N PRO A 348 21.01 5.40 -5.07
CA PRO A 348 20.80 4.87 -6.40
C PRO A 348 21.50 3.53 -6.60
N VAL A 349 20.81 2.59 -7.26
CA VAL A 349 21.34 1.27 -7.63
C VAL A 349 20.85 0.89 -9.03
N GLU A 350 21.63 0.07 -9.73
CA GLU A 350 21.16 -0.57 -10.95
C GLU A 350 20.41 -1.86 -10.59
N VAL A 351 19.25 -2.05 -11.19
CA VAL A 351 18.43 -3.24 -11.00
C VAL A 351 18.13 -3.90 -12.34
N SER A 352 18.17 -5.23 -12.36
CA SER A 352 17.83 -5.99 -13.58
C SER A 352 16.33 -6.24 -13.63
N CYS A 353 15.68 -5.80 -14.70
CA CYS A 353 14.26 -6.01 -14.95
C CYS A 353 14.08 -7.11 -16.00
N SER A 354 13.24 -8.10 -15.70
CA SER A 354 12.76 -9.08 -16.65
C SER A 354 11.38 -8.63 -17.13
N PHE A 355 11.25 -8.23 -18.39
CA PHE A 355 9.94 -7.92 -18.96
C PHE A 355 9.44 -9.13 -19.73
N PRO A 356 8.15 -9.48 -19.65
CA PRO A 356 7.55 -10.29 -20.69
C PRO A 356 7.63 -9.49 -21.98
N VAL A 357 8.23 -10.09 -22.99
CA VAL A 357 8.18 -9.55 -24.37
C VAL A 357 6.70 -9.53 -24.76
N CYS A 358 6.16 -8.31 -25.00
CA CYS A 358 4.82 -8.12 -25.58
C CYS A 358 4.78 -8.61 -27.01
#